data_ba61d3cde66883cd50cb2f2c22fb0afd
#
_entry.id   ba61d3cde66883cd50cb2f2c22fb0afd
#
_cell.length_a   1.000
_cell.length_b   1.000
_cell.length_c   1.000
_cell.angle_alpha   90.00
_cell.angle_beta   90.00
_cell.angle_gamma   90.00
#
_symmetry.space_group_name_H-M   'P 1'
#
loop_
_entity.id
_entity.type
_entity.pdbx_description
1 polymer ?
#
loop_
_entity_poly.entity_id
_entity_poly.type
_entity_poly.pdbx_seq_one_letter_code
_entity_poly.pdbx_strand_id
1 'polypeptide(L)'
;MSSEYFCLNCRTSFRNSFPLDSEGRCMLCRSGRRGFDEAFCYGAYEGTLRKLIPLFKDHGMRRLARPLSDLLAAALPRDRQFDAVTPVPLHWRRRWQRGFNQSELLARAIARRRGIPLIRALRRGAATQAQAGLSNAQRRENVAAAFRSRRRVAGLRILLIDDVMTTGATAGACARALKKAGAKSVSLAALARVDRVFADKADLDTRKGPV
;
A
#
# COMPACT_ATOMS: atom_id res chain seq x y z
N MET A 1 16.94 9.70 13.11
CA MET A 1 17.95 9.67 12.03
C MET A 1 17.20 9.25 10.78
N SER A 2 17.03 10.16 9.82
CA SER A 2 16.43 9.85 8.51
C SER A 2 17.39 8.91 7.78
N SER A 3 16.88 7.81 7.25
CA SER A 3 17.66 6.92 6.41
C SER A 3 18.01 7.67 5.12
N GLU A 4 19.30 7.86 4.86
CA GLU A 4 19.78 8.59 3.68
C GLU A 4 19.56 7.80 2.37
N TYR A 5 19.38 6.49 2.47
CA TYR A 5 19.28 5.60 1.31
C TYR A 5 17.87 5.02 1.19
N PHE A 6 17.24 5.21 0.04
CA PHE A 6 15.92 4.63 -0.24
C PHE A 6 15.78 4.24 -1.71
N CYS A 7 15.00 3.19 -1.95
CA CYS A 7 14.70 2.77 -3.31
C CYS A 7 13.85 3.83 -4.04
N LEU A 8 14.30 4.29 -5.19
CA LEU A 8 13.59 5.31 -5.98
C LEU A 8 12.19 4.86 -6.42
N ASN A 9 12.01 3.55 -6.68
CA ASN A 9 10.71 3.02 -7.11
C ASN A 9 9.75 2.78 -5.95
N CYS A 10 10.15 2.03 -4.93
CA CYS A 10 9.22 1.61 -3.87
C CYS A 10 9.41 2.36 -2.56
N ARG A 11 10.33 3.31 -2.52
CA ARG A 11 10.66 4.13 -1.34
C ARG A 11 11.08 3.34 -0.10
N THR A 12 11.53 2.04 -0.26
CA THR A 12 12.09 1.28 0.85
C THR A 12 13.37 1.93 1.33
N SER A 13 13.45 2.25 2.63
CA SER A 13 14.63 2.78 3.28
C SER A 13 15.63 1.66 3.59
N PHE A 14 16.90 1.98 3.51
CA PHE A 14 18.01 1.07 3.80
C PHE A 14 19.04 1.78 4.70
N ARG A 15 19.83 1.02 5.43
CA ARG A 15 20.90 1.56 6.30
C ARG A 15 22.10 2.07 5.50
N ASN A 16 22.31 1.54 4.30
CA ASN A 16 23.40 1.91 3.40
C ASN A 16 22.93 1.76 1.94
N SER A 17 23.79 2.16 0.99
CA SER A 17 23.48 2.10 -0.44
C SER A 17 23.55 0.70 -1.04
N PHE A 18 24.15 -0.27 -0.37
CA PHE A 18 24.46 -1.59 -0.93
C PHE A 18 23.27 -2.37 -1.53
N PRO A 19 22.03 -2.30 -0.98
CA PRO A 19 20.90 -3.02 -1.61
C PRO A 19 20.36 -2.35 -2.89
N LEU A 20 20.88 -1.16 -3.25
CA LEU A 20 20.41 -0.41 -4.40
C LEU A 20 21.37 -0.64 -5.60
N ASP A 21 20.78 -0.68 -6.81
CA ASP A 21 21.56 -0.67 -8.05
C ASP A 21 21.95 0.75 -8.48
N SER A 22 22.63 0.89 -9.62
CA SER A 22 23.01 2.18 -10.22
C SER A 22 21.83 3.09 -10.52
N GLU A 23 20.63 2.53 -10.67
CA GLU A 23 19.37 3.28 -10.87
C GLU A 23 18.62 3.53 -9.54
N GLY A 24 19.25 3.28 -8.39
CA GLY A 24 18.65 3.47 -7.08
C GLY A 24 17.50 2.50 -6.77
N ARG A 25 17.44 1.32 -7.41
CA ARG A 25 16.37 0.33 -7.22
C ARG A 25 16.81 -0.81 -6.32
N CYS A 26 15.94 -1.22 -5.40
CA CYS A 26 16.18 -2.41 -4.58
C CYS A 26 15.94 -3.70 -5.38
N MET A 27 16.49 -4.82 -4.90
CA MET A 27 16.38 -6.14 -5.52
C MET A 27 14.94 -6.55 -5.87
N LEU A 28 13.94 -6.25 -5.01
CA LEU A 28 12.54 -6.56 -5.29
C LEU A 28 11.95 -5.73 -6.43
N CYS A 29 12.42 -4.50 -6.63
CA CYS A 29 11.99 -3.65 -7.74
C CYS A 29 12.66 -4.10 -9.04
N ARG A 30 13.96 -4.38 -9.03
CA ARG A 30 14.70 -4.91 -10.20
C ARG A 30 14.08 -6.21 -10.72
N SER A 31 13.74 -7.11 -9.83
CA SER A 31 13.14 -8.42 -10.19
C SER A 31 11.64 -8.36 -10.53
N GLY A 32 11.02 -7.19 -10.57
CA GLY A 32 9.58 -7.04 -10.82
C GLY A 32 8.67 -7.65 -9.73
N ARG A 33 9.25 -8.20 -8.65
CA ARG A 33 8.49 -8.90 -7.60
C ARG A 33 7.58 -7.98 -6.78
N ARG A 34 7.78 -6.65 -6.81
CA ARG A 34 6.89 -5.67 -6.16
C ARG A 34 5.50 -5.67 -6.79
N GLY A 35 5.40 -5.85 -8.09
CA GLY A 35 4.14 -5.85 -8.83
C GLY A 35 3.68 -4.45 -9.26
N PHE A 36 3.83 -3.41 -8.45
CA PHE A 36 3.61 -2.02 -8.83
C PHE A 36 4.90 -1.37 -9.38
N ASP A 37 4.74 -0.34 -10.20
CA ASP A 37 5.86 0.31 -10.89
C ASP A 37 6.56 1.32 -10.00
N GLU A 38 5.79 2.10 -9.23
CA GLU A 38 6.31 3.11 -8.30
C GLU A 38 5.42 3.23 -7.06
N ALA A 39 5.93 3.86 -6.00
CA ALA A 39 5.17 4.14 -4.80
C ALA A 39 5.42 5.54 -4.28
N PHE A 40 4.35 6.18 -3.82
CA PHE A 40 4.34 7.48 -3.18
C PHE A 40 3.84 7.30 -1.75
N CYS A 41 4.64 7.70 -0.76
CA CYS A 41 4.24 7.67 0.64
C CYS A 41 4.44 9.05 1.23
N TYR A 42 3.46 9.54 2.00
CA TYR A 42 3.59 10.86 2.63
C TYR A 42 4.68 10.85 3.70
N GLY A 43 4.78 9.79 4.52
CA GLY A 43 5.80 9.71 5.55
C GLY A 43 6.05 8.31 6.08
N ALA A 44 6.95 8.22 7.07
CA ALA A 44 7.15 7.00 7.85
C ALA A 44 5.95 6.76 8.79
N TYR A 45 5.70 5.48 9.12
CA TYR A 45 4.66 5.08 10.07
C TYR A 45 5.12 5.31 11.51
N GLU A 46 5.28 6.59 11.86
CA GLU A 46 5.77 7.04 13.17
C GLU A 46 5.07 8.33 13.60
N GLY A 47 5.37 8.83 14.80
CA GLY A 47 4.88 10.10 15.31
C GLY A 47 3.36 10.27 15.16
N THR A 48 2.94 11.36 14.51
CA THR A 48 1.52 11.71 14.31
C THR A 48 0.78 10.70 13.43
N LEU A 49 1.40 10.18 12.35
CA LEU A 49 0.76 9.21 11.48
C LEU A 49 0.48 7.89 12.22
N ARG A 50 1.40 7.44 13.08
CA ARG A 50 1.21 6.24 13.91
C ARG A 50 0.03 6.38 14.89
N LYS A 51 -0.30 7.61 15.31
CA LYS A 51 -1.47 7.90 16.15
C LYS A 51 -2.76 8.02 15.34
N LEU A 52 -2.74 8.77 14.23
CA LEU A 52 -3.95 9.09 13.47
C LEU A 52 -4.50 7.93 12.64
N ILE A 53 -3.64 7.09 12.05
CA ILE A 53 -4.08 6.01 11.17
C ILE A 53 -4.92 4.96 11.91
N PRO A 54 -4.57 4.48 13.13
CA PRO A 54 -5.45 3.62 13.92
C PRO A 54 -6.79 4.27 14.27
N LEU A 55 -6.81 5.56 14.64
CA LEU A 55 -8.04 6.29 14.91
C LEU A 55 -8.95 6.32 13.68
N PHE A 56 -8.39 6.51 12.51
CA PHE A 56 -9.13 6.51 11.25
C PHE A 56 -9.67 5.11 10.92
N LYS A 57 -8.83 4.06 11.02
CA LYS A 57 -9.21 2.73 10.52
C LYS A 57 -9.91 1.84 11.55
N ASP A 58 -9.52 1.91 12.82
CA ASP A 58 -9.98 0.97 13.85
C ASP A 58 -11.03 1.60 14.78
N HIS A 59 -10.92 2.91 15.05
CA HIS A 59 -11.89 3.67 15.84
C HIS A 59 -12.95 4.40 15.00
N GLY A 60 -12.98 4.19 13.69
CA GLY A 60 -14.04 4.66 12.81
C GLY A 60 -14.14 6.18 12.64
N MET A 61 -13.09 6.93 12.97
CA MET A 61 -13.09 8.40 12.86
C MET A 61 -13.03 8.86 11.39
N ARG A 62 -14.14 8.67 10.66
CA ARG A 62 -14.23 8.97 9.20
C ARG A 62 -13.92 10.43 8.86
N ARG A 63 -14.13 11.36 9.79
CA ARG A 63 -13.78 12.78 9.63
C ARG A 63 -12.30 13.02 9.37
N LEU A 64 -11.41 12.08 9.78
CA LEU A 64 -9.99 12.12 9.44
C LEU A 64 -9.71 11.86 7.97
N ALA A 65 -10.67 11.36 7.17
CA ALA A 65 -10.47 11.11 5.75
C ALA A 65 -10.03 12.37 4.99
N ARG A 66 -10.59 13.55 5.31
CA ARG A 66 -10.24 14.82 4.63
C ARG A 66 -8.80 15.22 4.92
N PRO A 67 -8.37 15.48 6.17
CA PRO A 67 -6.99 15.87 6.44
C PRO A 67 -5.98 14.80 6.01
N LEU A 68 -6.27 13.51 6.18
CA LEU A 68 -5.38 12.45 5.72
C LEU A 68 -5.28 12.39 4.19
N SER A 69 -6.37 12.66 3.45
CA SER A 69 -6.31 12.74 2.00
C SER A 69 -5.55 13.97 1.49
N ASP A 70 -5.53 15.07 2.25
CA ASP A 70 -4.73 16.26 1.92
C ASP A 70 -3.23 15.93 2.04
N LEU A 71 -2.83 15.22 3.10
CA LEU A 71 -1.46 14.72 3.26
C LEU A 71 -1.08 13.75 2.13
N LEU A 72 -1.96 12.81 1.79
CA LEU A 72 -1.73 11.87 0.70
C LEU A 72 -1.59 12.58 -0.65
N ALA A 73 -2.41 13.60 -0.91
CA ALA A 73 -2.35 14.39 -2.13
C ALA A 73 -1.02 15.16 -2.26
N ALA A 74 -0.47 15.64 -1.14
CA ALA A 74 0.82 16.32 -1.11
C ALA A 74 2.00 15.39 -1.47
N ALA A 75 1.86 14.08 -1.25
CA ALA A 75 2.86 13.10 -1.62
C ALA A 75 2.86 12.74 -3.11
N LEU A 76 1.80 13.10 -3.84
CA LEU A 76 1.66 12.76 -5.25
C LEU A 76 2.29 13.85 -6.15
N PRO A 77 3.21 13.49 -7.06
CA PRO A 77 3.77 14.42 -8.01
C PRO A 77 2.68 15.08 -8.88
N ARG A 78 2.81 16.37 -9.14
CA ARG A 78 1.83 17.14 -9.91
C ARG A 78 1.85 16.78 -11.40
N ASP A 79 3.01 16.46 -11.92
CA ASP A 79 3.30 16.10 -13.31
C ASP A 79 2.89 14.66 -13.67
N ARG A 80 2.66 13.80 -12.68
CA ARG A 80 2.22 12.42 -12.92
C ARG A 80 0.76 12.35 -13.31
N GLN A 81 0.51 11.77 -14.47
CA GLN A 81 -0.83 11.54 -14.99
C GLN A 81 -1.31 10.13 -14.63
N PHE A 82 -2.53 10.06 -14.15
CA PHE A 82 -3.26 8.83 -13.88
C PHE A 82 -4.62 8.88 -14.57
N ASP A 83 -5.07 7.75 -15.09
CA ASP A 83 -6.35 7.67 -15.80
C ASP A 83 -7.49 7.26 -14.86
N ALA A 84 -7.17 6.60 -13.74
CA ALA A 84 -8.16 6.23 -12.73
C ALA A 84 -7.52 5.97 -11.36
N VAL A 85 -8.32 6.13 -10.30
CA VAL A 85 -7.97 5.76 -8.93
C VAL A 85 -8.68 4.47 -8.54
N THR A 86 -7.97 3.54 -7.91
CA THR A 86 -8.52 2.28 -7.41
C THR A 86 -8.12 2.09 -5.95
N PRO A 87 -9.07 1.86 -5.01
CA PRO A 87 -8.73 1.53 -3.64
C PRO A 87 -8.30 0.07 -3.50
N VAL A 88 -7.37 -0.21 -2.60
CA VAL A 88 -7.10 -1.57 -2.13
C VAL A 88 -8.37 -2.11 -1.44
N PRO A 89 -8.89 -3.29 -1.87
CA PRO A 89 -10.11 -3.83 -1.30
C PRO A 89 -9.84 -4.42 0.09
N LEU A 90 -10.67 -4.03 1.04
CA LEU A 90 -10.64 -4.59 2.39
C LEU A 90 -11.28 -5.98 2.39
N HIS A 91 -10.80 -6.88 3.25
CA HIS A 91 -11.45 -8.16 3.47
C HIS A 91 -12.87 -7.95 4.01
N TRP A 92 -13.87 -8.75 3.56
CA TRP A 92 -15.27 -8.55 3.90
C TRP A 92 -15.53 -8.53 5.42
N ARG A 93 -14.89 -9.40 6.23
CA ARG A 93 -15.00 -9.40 7.70
C ARG A 93 -14.53 -8.08 8.31
N ARG A 94 -13.38 -7.55 7.86
CA ARG A 94 -12.88 -6.25 8.33
C ARG A 94 -13.77 -5.10 7.87
N ARG A 95 -14.35 -5.20 6.66
CA ARG A 95 -15.30 -4.21 6.16
C ARG A 95 -16.59 -4.22 7.00
N TRP A 96 -17.06 -5.40 7.39
CA TRP A 96 -18.23 -5.53 8.26
C TRP A 96 -17.98 -4.98 9.66
N GLN A 97 -16.84 -5.33 10.27
CA GLN A 97 -16.41 -4.80 11.58
C GLN A 97 -16.22 -3.28 11.60
N ARG A 98 -15.63 -2.71 10.55
CA ARG A 98 -15.32 -1.27 10.47
C ARG A 98 -16.45 -0.43 9.87
N GLY A 99 -17.39 -1.03 9.16
CA GLY A 99 -18.47 -0.35 8.46
C GLY A 99 -18.04 0.44 7.22
N PHE A 100 -16.74 0.52 6.90
CA PHE A 100 -16.20 1.25 5.74
C PHE A 100 -14.83 0.69 5.32
N ASN A 101 -14.38 1.13 4.13
CA ASN A 101 -13.02 0.89 3.64
C ASN A 101 -12.25 2.21 3.65
N GLN A 102 -11.21 2.32 4.48
CA GLN A 102 -10.38 3.51 4.62
C GLN A 102 -9.69 3.91 3.31
N SER A 103 -9.14 2.91 2.58
CA SER A 103 -8.49 3.16 1.28
C SER A 103 -9.49 3.70 0.25
N GLU A 104 -10.80 3.34 0.35
CA GLU A 104 -11.85 3.87 -0.52
C GLU A 104 -12.20 5.34 -0.19
N LEU A 105 -12.23 5.72 1.10
CA LEU A 105 -12.47 7.12 1.47
C LEU A 105 -11.34 8.02 0.96
N LEU A 106 -10.08 7.60 1.14
CA LEU A 106 -8.91 8.29 0.61
C LEU A 106 -8.95 8.36 -0.92
N ALA A 107 -9.20 7.23 -1.58
CA ALA A 107 -9.28 7.15 -3.05
C ALA A 107 -10.34 8.07 -3.63
N ARG A 108 -11.52 8.17 -2.99
CA ARG A 108 -12.60 9.07 -3.39
C ARG A 108 -12.18 10.55 -3.30
N ALA A 109 -11.47 10.92 -2.26
CA ALA A 109 -10.98 12.30 -2.08
C ALA A 109 -9.91 12.62 -3.13
N ILE A 110 -8.96 11.73 -3.37
CA ILE A 110 -7.91 11.89 -4.40
C ILE A 110 -8.52 11.96 -5.82
N ALA A 111 -9.47 11.07 -6.13
CA ALA A 111 -10.17 11.07 -7.42
C ALA A 111 -10.83 12.41 -7.73
N ARG A 112 -11.58 12.96 -6.75
CA ARG A 112 -12.21 14.28 -6.87
C ARG A 112 -11.18 15.40 -7.06
N ARG A 113 -10.09 15.38 -6.26
CA ARG A 113 -9.05 16.42 -6.32
C ARG A 113 -8.30 16.43 -7.64
N ARG A 114 -8.08 15.25 -8.25
CA ARG A 114 -7.37 15.08 -9.51
C ARG A 114 -8.29 15.13 -10.73
N GLY A 115 -9.61 15.20 -10.56
CA GLY A 115 -10.58 15.18 -11.66
C GLY A 115 -10.59 13.87 -12.45
N ILE A 116 -10.22 12.74 -11.83
CA ILE A 116 -10.13 11.43 -12.48
C ILE A 116 -11.10 10.42 -11.85
N PRO A 117 -11.59 9.42 -12.59
CA PRO A 117 -12.60 8.50 -12.10
C PRO A 117 -12.09 7.59 -10.98
N LEU A 118 -12.96 7.32 -10.00
CA LEU A 118 -12.79 6.27 -9.01
C LEU A 118 -13.35 4.96 -9.56
N ILE A 119 -12.49 3.97 -9.77
CA ILE A 119 -12.88 2.66 -10.26
C ILE A 119 -12.65 1.61 -9.18
N ARG A 120 -13.71 0.89 -8.75
CA ARG A 120 -13.57 -0.28 -7.89
C ARG A 120 -13.17 -1.50 -8.73
N ALA A 121 -11.97 -1.45 -9.31
CA ALA A 121 -11.49 -2.46 -10.23
C ALA A 121 -11.17 -3.80 -9.57
N LEU A 122 -10.88 -3.80 -8.27
CA LEU A 122 -10.42 -4.98 -7.54
C LEU A 122 -11.50 -5.55 -6.62
N ARG A 123 -11.47 -6.88 -6.45
CA ARG A 123 -12.12 -7.59 -5.35
C ARG A 123 -11.11 -8.46 -4.62
N ARG A 124 -11.29 -8.60 -3.32
CA ARG A 124 -10.61 -9.62 -2.52
C ARG A 124 -11.51 -10.84 -2.45
N GLY A 125 -11.02 -11.98 -2.92
CA GLY A 125 -11.72 -13.28 -2.78
C GLY A 125 -11.81 -13.70 -1.31
N ALA A 126 -12.59 -14.74 -1.03
CA ALA A 126 -12.56 -15.40 0.26
C ALA A 126 -11.11 -15.85 0.53
N ALA A 127 -10.63 -15.64 1.75
CA ALA A 127 -9.34 -16.16 2.15
C ALA A 127 -9.41 -17.68 1.98
N THR A 128 -8.60 -18.24 1.07
CA THR A 128 -8.23 -19.64 1.19
C THR A 128 -7.72 -19.80 2.61
N GLN A 129 -8.24 -20.80 3.33
CA GLN A 129 -8.00 -21.04 4.75
C GLN A 129 -6.54 -20.78 5.09
N ALA A 130 -6.32 -20.01 6.18
CA ALA A 130 -5.02 -19.87 6.79
C ALA A 130 -4.62 -21.26 7.32
N GLN A 131 -3.98 -22.06 6.48
CA GLN A 131 -3.35 -23.29 6.94
C GLN A 131 -2.14 -22.89 7.79
N ALA A 132 -2.20 -23.22 9.07
CA ALA A 132 -1.05 -23.20 9.94
C ALA A 132 0.04 -24.08 9.29
N GLY A 133 1.26 -23.52 9.09
CA GLY A 133 2.38 -24.28 8.49
C GLY A 133 2.88 -23.79 7.12
N LEU A 134 2.26 -22.80 6.49
CA LEU A 134 2.70 -22.30 5.20
C LEU A 134 4.05 -21.56 5.28
N SER A 135 4.96 -21.91 4.36
CA SER A 135 6.20 -21.17 4.14
C SER A 135 5.95 -19.70 3.73
N ASN A 136 6.95 -18.84 3.89
CA ASN A 136 6.86 -17.43 3.45
C ASN A 136 6.60 -17.28 1.93
N ALA A 137 6.96 -18.27 1.11
CA ALA A 137 6.67 -18.30 -0.31
C ALA A 137 5.18 -18.59 -0.56
N GLN A 138 4.64 -19.64 0.08
CA GLN A 138 3.22 -20.00 -0.01
C GLN A 138 2.29 -18.92 0.54
N ARG A 139 2.68 -18.22 1.62
CA ARG A 139 1.94 -17.04 2.12
C ARG A 139 1.89 -15.93 1.09
N ARG A 140 2.97 -15.71 0.32
CA ARG A 140 3.01 -14.71 -0.76
C ARG A 140 2.14 -15.12 -1.95
N GLU A 141 2.12 -16.39 -2.33
CA GLU A 141 1.25 -16.93 -3.39
C GLU A 141 -0.23 -16.85 -3.00
N ASN A 142 -0.58 -17.20 -1.76
CA ASN A 142 -1.94 -17.07 -1.24
C ASN A 142 -2.41 -15.60 -1.22
N VAL A 143 -1.54 -14.66 -0.87
CA VAL A 143 -1.85 -13.23 -0.97
C VAL A 143 -2.01 -12.81 -2.43
N ALA A 144 -1.22 -13.36 -3.36
CA ALA A 144 -1.33 -13.05 -4.78
C ALA A 144 -2.65 -13.55 -5.39
N ALA A 145 -3.10 -14.74 -5.01
CA ALA A 145 -4.37 -15.33 -5.46
C ALA A 145 -5.62 -14.67 -4.86
N ALA A 146 -5.45 -13.95 -3.74
CA ALA A 146 -6.54 -13.32 -3.01
C ALA A 146 -7.19 -12.13 -3.73
N PHE A 147 -6.53 -11.56 -4.75
CA PHE A 147 -7.03 -10.38 -5.45
C PHE A 147 -7.28 -10.69 -6.93
N ARG A 148 -8.46 -10.27 -7.41
CA ARG A 148 -8.85 -10.40 -8.82
C ARG A 148 -9.42 -9.08 -9.31
N SER A 149 -9.17 -8.76 -10.59
CA SER A 149 -9.85 -7.63 -11.22
C SER A 149 -11.29 -7.98 -11.56
N ARG A 150 -12.19 -7.03 -11.32
CA ARG A 150 -13.63 -7.09 -11.70
C ARG A 150 -13.91 -6.39 -13.02
N ARG A 151 -12.96 -5.60 -13.51
CA ARG A 151 -13.12 -4.78 -14.71
C ARG A 151 -11.89 -4.90 -15.59
N ARG A 152 -12.08 -4.79 -16.89
CA ARG A 152 -10.97 -4.54 -17.80
C ARG A 152 -10.46 -3.12 -17.56
N VAL A 153 -9.16 -2.98 -17.38
CA VAL A 153 -8.47 -1.71 -17.17
C VAL A 153 -7.36 -1.54 -18.22
N ALA A 154 -7.62 -2.07 -19.41
CA ALA A 154 -6.66 -2.11 -20.51
C ALA A 154 -6.16 -0.70 -20.86
N GLY A 155 -4.85 -0.55 -20.96
CA GLY A 155 -4.18 0.70 -21.29
C GLY A 155 -4.17 1.77 -20.22
N LEU A 156 -4.88 1.58 -19.09
CA LEU A 156 -4.99 2.62 -18.05
C LEU A 156 -3.77 2.69 -17.14
N ARG A 157 -3.37 3.90 -16.78
CA ARG A 157 -2.43 4.21 -15.70
C ARG A 157 -3.23 4.33 -14.40
N ILE A 158 -3.10 3.34 -13.54
CA ILE A 158 -3.91 3.22 -12.32
C ILE A 158 -3.13 3.74 -11.11
N LEU A 159 -3.77 4.63 -10.34
CA LEU A 159 -3.32 5.01 -9.00
C LEU A 159 -4.02 4.12 -7.97
N LEU A 160 -3.27 3.19 -7.38
CA LEU A 160 -3.74 2.30 -6.31
C LEU A 160 -3.58 2.99 -4.97
N ILE A 161 -4.65 3.08 -4.16
CA ILE A 161 -4.63 3.75 -2.86
C ILE A 161 -4.69 2.73 -1.73
N ASP A 162 -3.77 2.88 -0.77
CA ASP A 162 -3.81 2.16 0.52
C ASP A 162 -3.61 3.13 1.69
N ASP A 163 -3.84 2.69 2.93
CA ASP A 163 -3.57 3.51 4.12
C ASP A 163 -2.11 3.39 4.56
N VAL A 164 -1.58 2.16 4.67
CA VAL A 164 -0.20 1.90 5.13
C VAL A 164 0.48 0.85 4.27
N MET A 165 1.63 1.18 3.76
CA MET A 165 2.50 0.23 3.10
C MET A 165 3.52 -0.37 4.10
N THR A 166 3.33 -1.62 4.47
CA THR A 166 4.30 -2.40 5.25
C THR A 166 5.32 -3.06 4.33
N THR A 167 5.18 -4.34 4.02
CA THR A 167 6.03 -5.04 3.04
C THR A 167 5.67 -4.73 1.59
N GLY A 168 4.52 -4.12 1.35
CA GLY A 168 3.94 -3.91 0.02
C GLY A 168 3.35 -5.17 -0.63
N ALA A 169 3.24 -6.28 0.10
CA ALA A 169 2.74 -7.55 -0.44
C ALA A 169 1.29 -7.45 -0.94
N THR A 170 0.41 -6.81 -0.16
CA THR A 170 -0.99 -6.55 -0.53
C THR A 170 -1.08 -5.67 -1.78
N ALA A 171 -0.39 -4.53 -1.77
CA ALA A 171 -0.35 -3.61 -2.90
C ALA A 171 0.22 -4.28 -4.15
N GLY A 172 1.28 -5.07 -4.00
CA GLY A 172 1.89 -5.83 -5.09
C GLY A 172 0.94 -6.87 -5.69
N ALA A 173 0.17 -7.58 -4.86
CA ALA A 173 -0.84 -8.53 -5.34
C ALA A 173 -1.98 -7.82 -6.10
N CYS A 174 -2.46 -6.68 -5.57
CA CYS A 174 -3.43 -5.84 -6.24
C CYS A 174 -2.92 -5.34 -7.60
N ALA A 175 -1.67 -4.86 -7.63
CA ALA A 175 -1.05 -4.36 -8.85
C ALA A 175 -0.89 -5.45 -9.91
N ARG A 176 -0.45 -6.66 -9.54
CA ARG A 176 -0.39 -7.81 -10.46
C ARG A 176 -1.76 -8.17 -11.02
N ALA A 177 -2.81 -8.14 -10.19
CA ALA A 177 -4.17 -8.39 -10.66
C ALA A 177 -4.65 -7.33 -11.67
N LEU A 178 -4.30 -6.05 -11.47
CA LEU A 178 -4.60 -4.96 -12.40
C LEU A 178 -3.79 -5.09 -13.70
N LYS A 179 -2.51 -5.39 -13.62
CA LYS A 179 -1.66 -5.62 -14.81
C LYS A 179 -2.14 -6.82 -15.62
N LYS A 180 -2.54 -7.92 -14.96
CA LYS A 180 -3.16 -9.08 -15.63
C LYS A 180 -4.48 -8.69 -16.33
N ALA A 181 -5.19 -7.68 -15.84
CA ALA A 181 -6.39 -7.13 -16.47
C ALA A 181 -6.11 -6.05 -17.54
N GLY A 182 -4.83 -5.85 -17.90
CA GLY A 182 -4.38 -4.99 -18.98
C GLY A 182 -3.96 -3.58 -18.58
N ALA A 183 -3.82 -3.25 -17.29
CA ALA A 183 -3.34 -1.94 -16.87
C ALA A 183 -1.95 -1.65 -17.47
N LYS A 184 -1.78 -0.44 -18.05
CA LYS A 184 -0.51 0.04 -18.60
C LYS A 184 0.54 0.21 -17.51
N SER A 185 0.14 0.82 -16.39
CA SER A 185 0.99 0.98 -15.21
C SER A 185 0.14 1.03 -13.94
N VAL A 186 0.76 0.69 -12.81
CA VAL A 186 0.13 0.76 -11.49
C VAL A 186 1.09 1.44 -10.53
N SER A 187 0.73 2.64 -10.10
CA SER A 187 1.43 3.39 -9.06
C SER A 187 0.70 3.23 -7.73
N LEU A 188 1.42 3.03 -6.64
CA LEU A 188 0.86 2.95 -5.29
C LEU A 188 0.94 4.31 -4.60
N ALA A 189 -0.11 4.73 -3.91
CA ALA A 189 -0.05 5.81 -2.94
C ALA A 189 -0.53 5.35 -1.56
N ALA A 190 0.22 5.68 -0.51
CA ALA A 190 -0.11 5.36 0.87
C ALA A 190 0.22 6.55 1.80
N LEU A 191 -0.54 6.67 2.90
CA LEU A 191 -0.27 7.71 3.91
C LEU A 191 1.06 7.48 4.58
N ALA A 192 1.32 6.24 4.96
CA ALA A 192 2.53 5.92 5.69
C ALA A 192 3.19 4.65 5.17
N ARG A 193 4.49 4.59 5.41
CA ARG A 193 5.29 3.41 5.18
C ARG A 193 5.93 2.95 6.47
N VAL A 194 5.88 1.64 6.73
CA VAL A 194 6.64 1.03 7.82
C VAL A 194 8.06 0.75 7.34
N ASP A 195 9.03 1.43 7.93
CA ASP A 195 10.44 1.15 7.68
C ASP A 195 10.89 -0.06 8.51
N ARG A 196 11.50 -1.03 7.86
CA ARG A 196 11.96 -2.27 8.51
C ARG A 196 12.98 -2.04 9.62
N VAL A 197 13.73 -0.95 9.55
CA VAL A 197 14.71 -0.56 10.57
C VAL A 197 14.04 -0.28 11.93
N PHE A 198 12.77 0.15 11.93
CA PHE A 198 12.00 0.43 13.16
C PHE A 198 11.15 -0.75 13.61
N ALA A 199 10.78 -1.66 12.71
CA ALA A 199 10.01 -2.87 13.05
C ALA A 199 10.82 -3.82 13.97
N ASP A 200 12.12 -3.96 13.71
CA ASP A 200 12.99 -4.81 14.53
C ASP A 200 13.18 -4.28 15.96
N LYS A 201 13.05 -2.94 16.18
CA LYS A 201 13.11 -2.36 17.54
C LYS A 201 11.81 -2.50 18.33
N ALA A 202 10.66 -2.42 17.65
CA ALA A 202 9.36 -2.56 18.30
C ALA A 202 9.08 -4.02 18.74
N ASP A 203 9.55 -5.01 17.99
CA ASP A 203 9.43 -6.43 18.31
C ASP A 203 10.36 -6.86 19.47
N LEU A 204 11.46 -6.14 19.71
CA LEU A 204 12.36 -6.39 20.83
C LEU A 204 11.82 -5.83 22.16
N ASP A 205 11.04 -4.75 22.11
CA ASP A 205 10.44 -4.14 23.32
C ASP A 205 9.20 -4.92 23.81
N THR A 206 8.48 -5.61 22.90
CA THR A 206 7.30 -6.40 23.27
C THR A 206 7.65 -7.81 23.80
N ARG A 207 8.91 -8.27 23.64
CA ARG A 207 9.38 -9.58 24.15
C ARG A 207 9.99 -9.52 25.54
N LYS A 208 10.13 -8.34 26.14
CA LYS A 208 10.45 -8.18 27.56
C LYS A 208 9.13 -7.96 28.31
N GLY A 209 8.39 -9.06 28.53
CA GLY A 209 7.32 -9.13 29.50
C GLY A 209 7.90 -9.00 30.92
N PRO A 210 7.08 -8.56 31.90
CA PRO A 210 7.55 -8.37 33.26
C PRO A 210 7.97 -9.70 33.86
N VAL A 211 9.11 -9.66 34.55
CA VAL A 211 9.59 -10.69 35.50
C VAL A 211 8.73 -10.64 36.75
#